data_cdcecfc5de55bff8d22644c782dd9a2b
#
_entry.id   cdcecfc5de55bff8d22644c782dd9a2b
#
_cell.length_a   1.000
_cell.length_b   1.000
_cell.length_c   1.000
_cell.angle_alpha   90.00
_cell.angle_beta   90.00
_cell.angle_gamma   90.00
#
_symmetry.space_group_name_H-M   'P 1'
#
loop_
_entity.id
_entity.type
_entity.pdbx_description
1 polymer ?
#
loop_
_entity_poly.entity_id
_entity_poly.type
_entity_poly.pdbx_seq_one_letter_code
_entity_poly.pdbx_strand_id
1 'polypeptide(L)'
;GRLFSYGDAQRYRLGVNLEQIPVNKPRCPFHAYHRDGAMRVDGNYGAAKGYEPNSFGEWKDSPEKKEPPLKVHGDVYNYNEREYDDDYYSQPGALFRLMPPEEQQLLFGNTARAMGNAQLFIKQRHVRNCYKADPAYGKGVAEALGISLEEALKEDR
;
A
#
# COMPACT_ATOMS: atom_id res chain seq x y z
N GLY A 1 8.83 -30.45 7.96
CA GLY A 1 9.94 -29.55 8.33
C GLY A 1 10.72 -29.05 7.12
N ARG A 2 11.16 -29.92 6.24
CA ARG A 2 12.02 -29.52 5.10
C ARG A 2 11.35 -28.52 4.15
N LEU A 3 10.07 -28.68 3.86
CA LEU A 3 9.35 -27.77 2.98
C LEU A 3 9.36 -26.31 3.49
N PHE A 4 9.25 -26.14 4.79
CA PHE A 4 9.33 -24.80 5.41
C PHE A 4 10.76 -24.32 5.57
N SER A 5 11.63 -25.17 6.11
CA SER A 5 13.00 -24.83 6.47
C SER A 5 13.83 -24.35 5.27
N TYR A 6 13.86 -25.11 4.21
CA TYR A 6 14.65 -24.73 3.02
C TYR A 6 14.06 -23.56 2.25
N GLY A 7 12.73 -23.50 2.13
CA GLY A 7 12.08 -22.38 1.48
C GLY A 7 12.29 -21.06 2.23
N ASP A 8 12.21 -21.10 3.55
CA ASP A 8 12.50 -19.95 4.41
C ASP A 8 13.98 -19.55 4.33
N ALA A 9 14.89 -20.51 4.48
CA ALA A 9 16.32 -20.23 4.37
C ALA A 9 16.72 -19.57 3.05
N GLN A 10 16.13 -19.99 1.93
CA GLN A 10 16.39 -19.38 0.64
C GLN A 10 15.91 -17.94 0.56
N ARG A 11 14.77 -17.61 1.16
CA ARG A 11 14.24 -16.24 1.15
C ARG A 11 15.14 -15.26 1.90
N TYR A 12 15.57 -15.58 3.10
CA TYR A 12 16.44 -14.67 3.84
C TYR A 12 17.92 -14.76 3.45
N ARG A 13 18.35 -15.84 2.82
CA ARG A 13 19.73 -16.03 2.40
C ARG A 13 20.01 -15.43 1.01
N LEU A 14 19.16 -15.72 0.04
CA LEU A 14 19.31 -15.26 -1.34
C LEU A 14 18.52 -13.97 -1.61
N GLY A 15 17.44 -13.74 -0.89
CA GLY A 15 16.57 -12.59 -1.06
C GLY A 15 15.33 -12.87 -1.89
N VAL A 16 14.55 -11.83 -2.17
CA VAL A 16 13.23 -11.91 -2.81
C VAL A 16 13.26 -12.44 -4.24
N ASN A 17 14.38 -12.37 -4.91
CA ASN A 17 14.57 -12.84 -6.29
C ASN A 17 15.11 -14.27 -6.40
N LEU A 18 15.01 -15.05 -5.33
CA LEU A 18 15.55 -16.42 -5.30
C LEU A 18 15.10 -17.30 -6.48
N GLU A 19 13.91 -17.08 -6.99
CA GLU A 19 13.32 -17.81 -8.12
C GLU A 19 13.75 -17.26 -9.48
N GLN A 20 14.45 -16.13 -9.52
CA GLN A 20 14.87 -15.47 -10.76
C GLN A 20 16.37 -15.55 -11.02
N ILE A 21 17.15 -16.05 -10.06
CA ILE A 21 18.58 -16.26 -10.30
C ILE A 21 18.75 -17.40 -11.32
N PRO A 22 19.78 -17.34 -12.20
CA PRO A 22 19.88 -18.24 -13.36
C PRO A 22 19.81 -19.73 -13.02
N VAL A 23 20.35 -20.15 -11.89
CA VAL A 23 20.38 -21.57 -11.47
C VAL A 23 18.99 -22.07 -11.04
N ASN A 24 18.14 -21.19 -10.54
CA ASN A 24 16.78 -21.54 -10.03
C ASN A 24 15.67 -21.18 -11.02
N LYS A 25 15.95 -20.28 -11.96
CA LYS A 25 14.95 -19.75 -12.87
C LYS A 25 14.27 -20.87 -13.69
N PRO A 26 12.92 -20.95 -13.68
CA PRO A 26 12.19 -21.85 -14.55
C PRO A 26 12.49 -21.57 -16.02
N ARG A 27 12.54 -22.62 -16.85
CA ARG A 27 12.71 -22.49 -18.30
C ARG A 27 11.44 -22.01 -19.00
N CYS A 28 10.29 -22.27 -18.41
CA CYS A 28 9.01 -21.77 -18.90
C CYS A 28 8.78 -20.31 -18.47
N PRO A 29 7.85 -19.57 -19.13
CA PRO A 29 7.43 -18.25 -18.70
C PRO A 29 6.73 -18.34 -17.35
N PHE A 30 7.43 -18.08 -16.29
CA PHE A 30 6.91 -18.06 -14.93
C PHE A 30 6.87 -16.64 -14.40
N HIS A 31 5.68 -16.18 -14.03
CA HIS A 31 5.44 -14.87 -13.46
C HIS A 31 5.49 -14.93 -11.93
N ALA A 32 6.66 -14.70 -11.36
CA ALA A 32 6.80 -14.50 -9.93
C ALA A 32 6.47 -13.05 -9.56
N TYR A 33 5.80 -12.86 -8.43
CA TYR A 33 5.57 -11.52 -7.87
C TYR A 33 6.82 -10.94 -7.21
N HIS A 34 7.83 -11.77 -6.95
CA HIS A 34 9.09 -11.38 -6.35
C HIS A 34 9.94 -10.56 -7.31
N ARG A 35 10.42 -9.43 -6.85
CA ARG A 35 11.21 -8.49 -7.63
C ARG A 35 12.12 -7.65 -6.71
N ASP A 36 12.97 -6.83 -7.31
CA ASP A 36 13.84 -5.89 -6.62
C ASP A 36 14.94 -6.53 -5.74
N GLY A 37 15.20 -7.82 -5.88
CA GLY A 37 16.22 -8.51 -5.10
C GLY A 37 17.63 -8.28 -5.62
N ALA A 38 18.62 -8.41 -4.74
CA ALA A 38 20.02 -8.46 -5.11
C ALA A 38 20.27 -9.62 -6.09
N MET A 39 21.35 -9.56 -6.86
CA MET A 39 21.75 -10.58 -7.84
C MET A 39 20.74 -10.77 -8.99
N ARG A 40 19.86 -9.84 -9.22
CA ARG A 40 18.99 -9.85 -10.38
C ARG A 40 19.78 -9.55 -11.66
N VAL A 41 19.57 -10.36 -12.70
CA VAL A 41 20.35 -10.27 -13.95
C VAL A 41 19.51 -10.03 -15.20
N ASP A 42 18.19 -10.05 -15.08
CA ASP A 42 17.22 -9.99 -16.18
C ASP A 42 16.36 -8.71 -16.19
N GLY A 43 16.82 -7.67 -15.49
CA GLY A 43 16.00 -6.50 -15.23
C GLY A 43 14.88 -6.82 -14.21
N ASN A 44 14.12 -5.84 -13.85
CA ASN A 44 13.16 -5.94 -12.76
C ASN A 44 11.71 -5.74 -13.23
N TYR A 45 11.36 -6.31 -14.39
CA TYR A 45 10.05 -6.15 -15.05
C TYR A 45 9.59 -4.69 -15.19
N GLY A 46 10.57 -3.78 -15.35
CA GLY A 46 10.29 -2.34 -15.36
C GLY A 46 9.74 -1.86 -14.02
N ALA A 47 8.78 -0.96 -14.05
CA ALA A 47 8.11 -0.42 -12.88
C ALA A 47 6.75 -1.10 -12.59
N ALA A 48 6.54 -2.33 -13.06
CA ALA A 48 5.28 -3.05 -12.83
C ALA A 48 4.96 -3.16 -11.33
N LYS A 49 3.70 -2.91 -10.97
CA LYS A 49 3.23 -2.98 -9.59
C LYS A 49 2.96 -4.44 -9.24
N GLY A 50 3.76 -5.00 -8.34
CA GLY A 50 3.69 -6.41 -7.94
C GLY A 50 2.84 -6.68 -6.70
N TYR A 51 1.91 -5.80 -6.36
CA TYR A 51 1.05 -5.92 -5.19
C TYR A 51 -0.42 -5.72 -5.54
N GLU A 52 -1.29 -6.35 -4.79
CA GLU A 52 -2.75 -6.24 -4.93
C GLU A 52 -3.37 -5.99 -3.51
N PRO A 53 -4.37 -5.13 -3.38
CA PRO A 53 -4.91 -4.22 -4.41
C PRO A 53 -3.96 -3.05 -4.74
N ASN A 54 -4.06 -2.54 -5.96
CA ASN A 54 -3.35 -1.33 -6.35
C ASN A 54 -4.26 -0.40 -7.17
N SER A 55 -3.86 0.87 -7.31
CA SER A 55 -4.65 1.90 -8.00
C SER A 55 -4.52 1.87 -9.52
N PHE A 56 -3.77 0.94 -10.09
CA PHE A 56 -3.42 0.91 -11.51
C PHE A 56 -4.16 -0.18 -12.26
N GLY A 57 -4.93 -1.03 -11.56
CA GLY A 57 -5.66 -2.14 -12.16
C GLY A 57 -4.78 -3.29 -12.67
N GLU A 58 -3.48 -3.25 -12.36
CA GLU A 58 -2.57 -4.37 -12.58
C GLU A 58 -2.76 -5.37 -11.43
N TRP A 59 -2.66 -6.66 -11.72
CA TRP A 59 -2.80 -7.72 -10.70
C TRP A 59 -4.14 -7.63 -9.96
N LYS A 60 -5.08 -8.43 -10.39
CA LYS A 60 -6.42 -8.51 -9.78
C LYS A 60 -6.65 -9.89 -9.24
N ASP A 61 -7.37 -9.96 -8.13
CA ASP A 61 -7.91 -11.22 -7.65
C ASP A 61 -8.76 -11.92 -8.70
N SER A 62 -8.75 -13.23 -8.68
CA SER A 62 -9.58 -14.10 -9.50
C SER A 62 -10.77 -14.58 -8.66
N PRO A 63 -11.93 -13.91 -8.71
CA PRO A 63 -13.04 -14.19 -7.81
C PRO A 63 -13.53 -15.65 -7.88
N GLU A 64 -13.42 -16.26 -9.07
CA GLU A 64 -13.79 -17.67 -9.31
C GLU A 64 -12.87 -18.66 -8.59
N LYS A 65 -11.72 -18.21 -8.09
CA LYS A 65 -10.73 -19.02 -7.35
C LYS A 65 -10.65 -18.65 -5.89
N LYS A 66 -11.63 -17.88 -5.40
CA LYS A 66 -11.70 -17.49 -3.99
C LYS A 66 -11.75 -18.74 -3.11
N GLU A 67 -10.97 -18.73 -2.04
CA GLU A 67 -11.01 -19.78 -1.04
C GLU A 67 -12.41 -19.91 -0.42
N PRO A 68 -12.85 -21.13 -0.12
CA PRO A 68 -14.12 -21.32 0.58
C PRO A 68 -14.02 -20.70 1.98
N PRO A 69 -15.14 -20.17 2.52
CA PRO A 69 -15.13 -19.57 3.86
C PRO A 69 -14.67 -20.57 4.91
N LEU A 70 -13.77 -20.13 5.78
CA LEU A 70 -13.35 -20.91 6.93
C LEU A 70 -14.52 -21.07 7.92
N LYS A 71 -14.93 -22.32 8.17
CA LYS A 71 -15.95 -22.61 9.18
C LYS A 71 -15.26 -22.77 10.53
N VAL A 72 -15.49 -21.83 11.44
CA VAL A 72 -14.96 -21.81 12.79
C VAL A 72 -16.08 -21.79 13.81
N HIS A 73 -15.78 -22.24 15.04
CA HIS A 73 -16.72 -22.29 16.16
C HIS A 73 -16.08 -21.70 17.40
N GLY A 74 -16.89 -21.27 18.36
CA GLY A 74 -16.44 -20.66 19.61
C GLY A 74 -16.00 -19.21 19.42
N ASP A 75 -14.96 -18.82 20.13
CA ASP A 75 -14.44 -17.44 20.12
C ASP A 75 -13.45 -17.14 19.00
N VAL A 76 -13.41 -18.00 17.98
CA VAL A 76 -12.53 -17.85 16.82
C VAL A 76 -13.36 -17.44 15.61
N TYR A 77 -12.90 -16.41 14.90
CA TYR A 77 -13.51 -16.02 13.63
C TYR A 77 -12.44 -15.49 12.65
N ASN A 78 -12.81 -15.46 11.38
CA ASN A 78 -11.96 -14.89 10.34
C ASN A 78 -12.19 -13.38 10.26
N TYR A 79 -11.24 -12.61 10.74
CA TYR A 79 -11.30 -11.15 10.67
C TYR A 79 -10.96 -10.67 9.26
N ASN A 80 -11.86 -9.90 8.65
CA ASN A 80 -11.62 -9.27 7.36
C ASN A 80 -11.67 -7.74 7.53
N GLU A 81 -10.52 -7.11 7.56
CA GLU A 81 -10.38 -5.66 7.72
C GLU A 81 -11.12 -4.84 6.66
N ARG A 82 -11.36 -5.42 5.48
CA ARG A 82 -12.06 -4.75 4.38
C ARG A 82 -13.58 -4.77 4.53
N GLU A 83 -14.11 -5.66 5.35
CA GLU A 83 -15.57 -5.82 5.58
C GLU A 83 -16.06 -5.06 6.81
N TYR A 84 -15.16 -4.68 7.70
CA TYR A 84 -15.51 -3.97 8.90
C TYR A 84 -15.26 -2.47 8.73
N ASP A 85 -16.33 -1.69 8.83
CA ASP A 85 -16.22 -0.23 8.87
C ASP A 85 -15.84 0.18 10.30
N ASP A 86 -14.61 0.60 10.47
CA ASP A 86 -14.06 1.03 11.75
C ASP A 86 -13.68 2.51 11.69
N ASP A 87 -13.54 3.14 12.84
CA ASP A 87 -13.11 4.53 12.94
C ASP A 87 -11.61 4.68 12.78
N TYR A 88 -11.18 4.96 11.57
CA TYR A 88 -9.77 5.19 11.22
C TYR A 88 -9.35 6.67 11.33
N TYR A 89 -10.27 7.58 11.62
CA TYR A 89 -10.06 9.02 11.47
C TYR A 89 -10.07 9.81 12.78
N SER A 90 -10.82 9.41 13.77
CA SER A 90 -10.98 10.16 15.03
C SER A 90 -9.65 10.33 15.76
N GLN A 91 -8.85 9.27 15.86
CA GLN A 91 -7.60 9.30 16.60
C GLN A 91 -6.53 10.19 15.90
N PRO A 92 -6.24 10.07 14.60
CA PRO A 92 -5.33 11.00 13.93
C PRO A 92 -5.84 12.43 13.94
N GLY A 93 -7.14 12.67 13.83
CA GLY A 93 -7.72 14.00 13.97
C GLY A 93 -7.52 14.59 15.37
N ALA A 94 -7.68 13.79 16.41
CA ALA A 94 -7.43 14.21 17.78
C ALA A 94 -5.96 14.60 18.01
N LEU A 95 -5.03 13.80 17.48
CA LEU A 95 -3.60 14.12 17.54
C LEU A 95 -3.28 15.42 16.80
N PHE A 96 -3.81 15.58 15.58
CA PHE A 96 -3.61 16.80 14.80
C PHE A 96 -4.02 18.07 15.56
N ARG A 97 -5.18 18.03 16.23
CA ARG A 97 -5.68 19.18 17.03
C ARG A 97 -4.83 19.49 18.27
N LEU A 98 -4.05 18.53 18.76
CA LEU A 98 -3.11 18.74 19.87
C LEU A 98 -1.78 19.37 19.43
N MET A 99 -1.46 19.30 18.13
CA MET A 99 -0.21 19.86 17.60
C MET A 99 -0.23 21.39 17.64
N PRO A 100 0.84 22.05 18.10
CA PRO A 100 1.02 23.49 17.93
C PRO A 100 1.02 23.87 16.44
N PRO A 101 0.67 25.13 16.10
CA PRO A 101 0.61 25.57 14.70
C PRO A 101 1.92 25.33 13.91
N GLU A 102 3.07 25.47 14.54
CA GLU A 102 4.36 25.24 13.90
C GLU A 102 4.53 23.76 13.50
N GLU A 103 4.10 22.84 14.35
CA GLU A 103 4.16 21.40 14.07
C GLU A 103 3.16 21.00 12.98
N GLN A 104 1.97 21.61 12.95
CA GLN A 104 1.02 21.43 11.87
C GLN A 104 1.62 21.88 10.54
N GLN A 105 2.29 23.02 10.47
CA GLN A 105 2.97 23.49 9.26
C GLN A 105 4.11 22.54 8.82
N LEU A 106 4.88 22.05 9.75
CA LEU A 106 5.91 21.02 9.48
C LEU A 106 5.29 19.74 8.93
N LEU A 107 4.18 19.29 9.49
CA LEU A 107 3.44 18.10 9.02
C LEU A 107 3.00 18.28 7.56
N PHE A 108 2.40 19.42 7.21
CA PHE A 108 1.97 19.71 5.83
C PHE A 108 3.15 19.71 4.86
N GLY A 109 4.20 20.43 5.18
CA GLY A 109 5.40 20.52 4.34
C GLY A 109 6.12 19.18 4.18
N ASN A 110 6.23 18.41 5.26
CA ASN A 110 6.84 17.08 5.24
C ASN A 110 6.03 16.10 4.39
N THR A 111 4.71 16.14 4.50
CA THR A 111 3.80 15.32 3.69
C THR A 111 3.95 15.66 2.21
N ALA A 112 3.90 16.94 1.85
CA ALA A 112 4.04 17.37 0.46
C ALA A 112 5.39 16.96 -0.14
N ARG A 113 6.47 17.12 0.62
CA ARG A 113 7.81 16.71 0.20
C ARG A 113 7.92 15.20 0.01
N ALA A 114 7.38 14.41 0.95
CA ALA A 114 7.43 12.95 0.87
C ALA A 114 6.62 12.40 -0.30
N MET A 115 5.49 13.01 -0.64
CA MET A 115 4.68 12.62 -1.79
C MET A 115 5.36 12.91 -3.13
N GLY A 116 6.22 13.91 -3.22
CA GLY A 116 7.05 14.19 -4.38
C GLY A 116 6.27 14.13 -5.70
N ASN A 117 6.70 13.25 -6.60
CA ASN A 117 6.13 13.07 -7.94
C ASN A 117 4.98 12.05 -8.01
N ALA A 118 4.33 11.72 -6.89
CA ALA A 118 3.13 10.88 -6.92
C ALA A 118 2.08 11.45 -7.87
N GLN A 119 1.35 10.58 -8.55
CA GLN A 119 0.31 11.00 -9.49
C GLN A 119 -0.80 11.78 -8.77
N LEU A 120 -1.43 12.71 -9.49
CA LEU A 120 -2.42 13.65 -8.92
C LEU A 120 -3.54 12.92 -8.16
N PHE A 121 -4.11 11.88 -8.72
CA PHE A 121 -5.19 11.14 -8.07
C PHE A 121 -4.76 10.48 -6.73
N ILE A 122 -3.49 10.10 -6.60
CA ILE A 122 -2.95 9.57 -5.34
C ILE A 122 -2.86 10.68 -4.29
N LYS A 123 -2.38 11.87 -4.69
CA LYS A 123 -2.35 13.06 -3.84
C LYS A 123 -3.75 13.45 -3.38
N GLN A 124 -4.72 13.46 -4.29
CA GLN A 124 -6.12 13.76 -3.99
C GLN A 124 -6.73 12.77 -2.98
N ARG A 125 -6.49 11.46 -3.14
CA ARG A 125 -6.92 10.44 -2.17
C ARG A 125 -6.32 10.68 -0.79
N HIS A 126 -5.05 11.02 -0.74
CA HIS A 126 -4.40 11.34 0.53
C HIS A 126 -5.02 12.56 1.21
N VAL A 127 -5.26 13.64 0.46
CA VAL A 127 -5.95 14.85 0.97
C VAL A 127 -7.33 14.49 1.50
N ARG A 128 -8.11 13.66 0.81
CA ARG A 128 -9.42 13.18 1.28
C ARG A 128 -9.34 12.46 2.63
N ASN A 129 -8.34 11.60 2.80
CA ASN A 129 -8.15 10.90 4.07
C ASN A 129 -7.74 11.85 5.20
N CYS A 130 -6.85 12.79 4.94
CA CYS A 130 -6.51 13.85 5.90
C CYS A 130 -7.73 14.71 6.27
N TYR A 131 -8.56 15.04 5.29
CA TYR A 131 -9.78 15.83 5.50
C TYR A 131 -10.82 15.09 6.34
N LYS A 132 -10.96 13.79 6.16
CA LYS A 132 -11.84 12.95 7.01
C LYS A 132 -11.36 12.91 8.46
N ALA A 133 -10.05 12.96 8.69
CA ALA A 133 -9.49 13.03 10.04
C ALA A 133 -9.73 14.40 10.70
N ASP A 134 -9.46 15.48 9.97
CA ASP A 134 -9.76 16.85 10.37
C ASP A 134 -9.77 17.76 9.12
N PRO A 135 -10.82 18.60 8.92
CA PRO A 135 -10.90 19.50 7.78
C PRO A 135 -9.71 20.45 7.62
N ALA A 136 -9.16 20.95 8.74
CA ALA A 136 -7.99 21.83 8.70
C ALA A 136 -6.73 21.06 8.29
N TYR A 137 -6.62 19.80 8.71
CA TYR A 137 -5.52 18.92 8.27
C TYR A 137 -5.56 18.70 6.76
N GLY A 138 -6.72 18.29 6.22
CA GLY A 138 -6.87 18.11 4.79
C GLY A 138 -6.60 19.37 3.97
N LYS A 139 -7.10 20.52 4.44
CA LYS A 139 -6.86 21.81 3.80
C LYS A 139 -5.37 22.16 3.78
N GLY A 140 -4.67 22.05 4.91
CA GLY A 140 -3.25 22.36 5.00
C GLY A 140 -2.38 21.48 4.10
N VAL A 141 -2.70 20.19 4.00
CA VAL A 141 -1.99 19.28 3.06
C VAL A 141 -2.28 19.63 1.61
N ALA A 142 -3.53 19.96 1.25
CA ALA A 142 -3.89 20.38 -0.10
C ALA A 142 -3.12 21.65 -0.52
N GLU A 143 -3.08 22.65 0.36
CA GLU A 143 -2.34 23.89 0.12
C GLU A 143 -0.84 23.63 -0.06
N ALA A 144 -0.25 22.81 0.78
CA ALA A 144 1.18 22.43 0.69
C ALA A 144 1.51 21.66 -0.59
N LEU A 145 0.57 20.90 -1.14
CA LEU A 145 0.69 20.18 -2.42
C LEU A 145 0.37 21.06 -3.63
N GLY A 146 -0.14 22.28 -3.44
CA GLY A 146 -0.60 23.15 -4.51
C GLY A 146 -1.85 22.63 -5.24
N ILE A 147 -2.73 21.90 -4.54
CA ILE A 147 -3.93 21.28 -5.09
C ILE A 147 -5.15 22.02 -4.52
N SER A 148 -6.15 22.28 -5.37
CA SER A 148 -7.44 22.80 -4.92
C SER A 148 -8.13 21.77 -4.02
N LEU A 149 -8.56 22.22 -2.84
CA LEU A 149 -9.30 21.34 -1.91
C LEU A 149 -10.61 20.85 -2.55
N GLU A 150 -11.31 21.71 -3.27
CA GLU A 150 -12.54 21.35 -3.97
C GLU A 150 -12.31 20.21 -4.99
N GLU A 151 -11.22 20.31 -5.76
CA GLU A 151 -10.83 19.28 -6.72
C GLU A 151 -10.42 17.98 -6.03
N ALA A 152 -9.68 18.09 -4.92
CA ALA A 152 -9.25 16.92 -4.15
C ALA A 152 -10.41 16.17 -3.49
N LEU A 153 -11.50 16.86 -3.13
CA LEU A 153 -12.67 16.27 -2.50
C LEU A 153 -13.67 15.63 -3.49
N LYS A 154 -13.52 15.87 -4.80
CA LYS A 154 -14.33 15.16 -5.79
C LYS A 154 -13.98 13.68 -5.78
N GLU A 155 -14.99 12.82 -5.69
CA GLU A 155 -14.79 11.38 -5.77
C GLU A 155 -14.30 10.95 -7.16
N ASP A 156 -13.37 10.02 -7.20
CA ASP A 156 -12.99 9.35 -8.43
C ASP A 156 -14.19 8.53 -8.93
N ARG A 157 -14.64 8.79 -10.14
CA ARG A 157 -15.66 7.98 -10.82
C ARG A 157 -15.11 6.63 -11.25
#